data_e35f91943a4be82998b0ed83963ebfd2
#
_entry.id   e35f91943a4be82998b0ed83963ebfd2
#
_cell.length_a   1.000
_cell.length_b   1.000
_cell.length_c   1.000
_cell.angle_alpha   90.00
_cell.angle_beta   90.00
_cell.angle_gamma   90.00
#
_symmetry.space_group_name_H-M   'P 1'
#
loop_
_entity.id
_entity.type
_entity.pdbx_description
1 polymer ?
#
loop_
_entity_poly.entity_id
_entity_poly.type
_entity_poly.pdbx_seq_one_letter_code
_entity_poly.pdbx_strand_id
1 'polypeptide(L)'
;MRVHLYRVILPVANIEKAAAFYSAVLGTPGKRVSPGRHYFDCGGTILACYDPKADGDESEASPNPDHVYFAVEDLERVFQQAMHAGCSLLGPKIETRPWGERSFYARDPFGNPICFVDASTVFKG
;
A
#
# COMPACT_ATOMS: atom_id res chain seq x y z
N MET A 1 2.05 21.62 -19.98
CA MET A 1 1.29 21.32 -18.75
C MET A 1 1.94 20.19 -18.01
N ARG A 2 2.02 20.30 -16.69
CA ARG A 2 2.53 19.23 -15.85
C ARG A 2 1.38 18.54 -15.13
N VAL A 3 1.46 17.22 -15.05
CA VAL A 3 0.51 16.40 -14.31
C VAL A 3 1.27 15.66 -13.22
N HIS A 4 0.71 15.68 -12.02
CA HIS A 4 1.25 14.97 -10.87
C HIS A 4 0.18 14.01 -10.34
N LEU A 5 0.50 12.73 -10.21
CA LEU A 5 -0.41 11.78 -9.58
C LEU A 5 -0.48 12.13 -8.09
N TYR A 6 -1.60 12.69 -7.66
CA TYR A 6 -1.71 13.29 -6.34
C TYR A 6 -2.06 12.27 -5.27
N ARG A 7 -3.08 11.44 -5.52
CA ARG A 7 -3.60 10.57 -4.47
C ARG A 7 -4.15 9.27 -5.05
N VAL A 8 -3.90 8.17 -4.33
CA VAL A 8 -4.45 6.85 -4.62
C VAL A 8 -5.21 6.39 -3.37
N ILE A 9 -6.43 5.90 -3.56
CA ILE A 9 -7.28 5.44 -2.46
C ILE A 9 -7.08 3.94 -2.25
N LEU A 10 -6.89 3.55 -0.99
CA LEU A 10 -6.98 2.15 -0.54
C LEU A 10 -8.18 2.01 0.38
N PRO A 11 -9.27 1.35 -0.07
CA PRO A 11 -10.43 1.14 0.78
C PRO A 11 -10.11 0.16 1.90
N VAL A 12 -10.44 0.53 3.13
CA VAL A 12 -10.15 -0.29 4.30
C VAL A 12 -11.38 -0.32 5.22
N ALA A 13 -11.60 -1.45 5.87
CA ALA A 13 -12.75 -1.63 6.75
C ALA A 13 -12.47 -1.25 8.21
N ASN A 14 -11.21 -0.92 8.52
CA ASN A 14 -10.80 -0.53 9.88
C ASN A 14 -9.58 0.38 9.78
N ILE A 15 -9.80 1.67 9.99
CA ILE A 15 -8.75 2.67 9.78
C ILE A 15 -7.57 2.50 10.76
N GLU A 16 -7.83 2.11 12.01
CA GLU A 16 -6.75 1.89 12.98
C GLU A 16 -5.85 0.73 12.56
N LYS A 17 -6.46 -0.37 12.12
CA LYS A 17 -5.72 -1.53 11.63
C LYS A 17 -4.94 -1.21 10.35
N ALA A 18 -5.53 -0.40 9.47
CA ALA A 18 -4.87 0.06 8.23
C ALA A 18 -3.66 0.93 8.55
N ALA A 19 -3.81 1.89 9.47
CA ALA A 19 -2.73 2.76 9.89
C ALA A 19 -1.57 1.95 10.48
N ALA A 20 -1.87 0.95 11.30
CA ALA A 20 -0.85 0.09 11.90
C ALA A 20 -0.12 -0.74 10.84
N PHE A 21 -0.86 -1.35 9.92
CA PHE A 21 -0.28 -2.18 8.87
C PHE A 21 0.65 -1.37 7.97
N TYR A 22 0.15 -0.26 7.42
CA TYR A 22 0.95 0.52 6.47
C TYR A 22 2.07 1.30 7.14
N SER A 23 1.92 1.70 8.41
CA SER A 23 3.03 2.29 9.18
C SER A 23 4.19 1.31 9.30
N ALA A 24 3.88 0.05 9.60
CA ALA A 24 4.91 -0.99 9.76
C ALA A 24 5.58 -1.31 8.41
N VAL A 25 4.80 -1.47 7.35
CA VAL A 25 5.32 -1.88 6.04
C VAL A 25 6.06 -0.75 5.34
N LEU A 26 5.51 0.48 5.38
CA LEU A 26 6.11 1.64 4.71
C LEU A 26 7.18 2.33 5.55
N GLY A 27 7.26 2.03 6.84
CA GLY A 27 8.29 2.59 7.71
C GLY A 27 8.07 4.05 8.07
N THR A 28 6.82 4.53 8.04
CA THR A 28 6.47 5.90 8.39
C THR A 28 5.09 5.90 9.05
N PRO A 29 4.84 6.78 10.04
CA PRO A 29 3.56 6.75 10.77
C PRO A 29 2.36 7.28 9.99
N GLY A 30 2.59 8.03 8.90
CA GLY A 30 1.51 8.71 8.21
C GLY A 30 0.80 9.73 9.09
N LYS A 31 -0.37 10.17 8.64
CA LYS A 31 -1.14 11.17 9.37
C LYS A 31 -2.64 10.92 9.23
N ARG A 32 -3.33 10.90 10.38
CA ARG A 32 -4.78 10.87 10.41
C ARG A 32 -5.32 12.24 10.02
N VAL A 33 -6.23 12.29 9.03
CA VAL A 33 -6.81 13.54 8.53
C VAL A 33 -8.30 13.65 8.79
N SER A 34 -8.97 12.51 9.03
CA SER A 34 -10.39 12.45 9.43
C SER A 34 -10.61 11.14 10.17
N PRO A 35 -11.80 10.93 10.78
CA PRO A 35 -12.05 9.64 11.43
C PRO A 35 -11.83 8.42 10.56
N GLY A 36 -12.08 8.53 9.25
CA GLY A 36 -11.93 7.42 8.31
C GLY A 36 -10.79 7.57 7.32
N ARG A 37 -9.91 8.55 7.46
CA ARG A 37 -8.81 8.76 6.50
C ARG A 37 -7.47 8.85 7.19
N HIS A 38 -6.50 8.07 6.68
CA HIS A 38 -5.13 8.10 7.16
C HIS A 38 -4.20 8.11 5.93
N TYR A 39 -3.35 9.12 5.83
CA TYR A 39 -2.55 9.41 4.63
C TYR A 39 -1.07 9.10 4.85
N PHE A 40 -0.47 8.51 3.82
CA PHE A 40 0.99 8.28 3.77
C PHE A 40 1.54 8.98 2.54
N ASP A 41 2.58 9.80 2.73
CA ASP A 41 3.27 10.43 1.60
C ASP A 41 4.26 9.43 1.02
N CYS A 42 4.01 9.00 -0.20
CA CYS A 42 4.84 8.04 -0.92
C CYS A 42 5.55 8.75 -2.07
N GLY A 43 6.60 9.51 -1.74
CA GLY A 43 7.37 10.21 -2.75
C GLY A 43 6.61 11.31 -3.47
N GLY A 44 5.69 11.99 -2.76
CA GLY A 44 4.87 13.06 -3.30
C GLY A 44 3.47 12.65 -3.72
N THR A 45 3.21 11.35 -3.85
CA THR A 45 1.86 10.82 -4.10
C THR A 45 1.30 10.29 -2.78
N ILE A 46 0.08 10.69 -2.45
CA ILE A 46 -0.55 10.30 -1.19
C ILE A 46 -1.23 8.95 -1.34
N LEU A 47 -0.85 8.00 -0.50
CA LEU A 47 -1.60 6.79 -0.29
C LEU A 47 -2.65 7.08 0.77
N ALA A 48 -3.92 7.08 0.40
CA ALA A 48 -5.01 7.41 1.29
C ALA A 48 -5.77 6.14 1.69
N CYS A 49 -5.52 5.66 2.91
CA CYS A 49 -6.38 4.64 3.50
C CYS A 49 -7.72 5.27 3.83
N TYR A 50 -8.80 4.70 3.36
CA TYR A 50 -10.13 5.25 3.52
C TYR A 50 -11.12 4.21 4.02
N ASP A 51 -11.65 4.47 5.20
CA ASP A 51 -12.74 3.71 5.83
C ASP A 51 -14.00 4.55 5.72
N PRO A 52 -14.88 4.26 4.76
CA PRO A 52 -16.05 5.10 4.52
C PRO A 52 -17.00 5.14 5.72
N LYS A 53 -17.19 4.05 6.42
CA LYS A 53 -18.09 4.00 7.57
C LYS A 53 -17.60 4.86 8.72
N ALA A 54 -16.30 4.88 8.97
CA ALA A 54 -15.73 5.71 10.02
C ALA A 54 -15.89 7.21 9.73
N ASP A 55 -15.97 7.59 8.46
CA ASP A 55 -16.23 8.98 8.04
C ASP A 55 -17.73 9.29 7.90
N GLY A 56 -18.62 8.36 8.27
CA GLY A 56 -20.06 8.59 8.26
C GLY A 56 -20.75 8.22 6.96
N ASP A 57 -20.05 7.61 6.01
CA ASP A 57 -20.66 7.08 4.79
C ASP A 57 -21.43 5.78 5.09
N GLU A 58 -22.48 5.55 4.34
CA GLU A 58 -23.22 4.28 4.44
C GLU A 58 -22.54 3.14 3.69
N SER A 59 -21.66 3.48 2.75
CA SER A 59 -20.95 2.51 1.94
C SER A 59 -19.98 1.67 2.77
N GLU A 60 -19.81 0.43 2.38
CA GLU A 60 -18.76 -0.42 2.94
C GLU A 60 -17.51 -0.38 2.07
N ALA A 61 -16.35 -0.56 2.69
CA ALA A 61 -15.11 -0.67 1.97
C ALA A 61 -15.09 -1.97 1.18
N SER A 62 -14.74 -1.88 -0.11
CA SER A 62 -14.48 -3.04 -0.96
C SER A 62 -13.06 -2.98 -1.45
N PRO A 63 -12.33 -4.10 -1.48
CA PRO A 63 -10.94 -4.09 -1.96
C PRO A 63 -10.83 -3.58 -3.39
N ASN A 64 -9.70 -2.93 -3.68
CA ASN A 64 -9.38 -2.54 -5.05
C ASN A 64 -9.29 -3.78 -5.94
N PRO A 65 -9.67 -3.69 -7.23
CA PRO A 65 -9.55 -4.83 -8.14
C PRO A 65 -8.12 -5.08 -8.60
N ASP A 66 -7.31 -4.02 -8.71
CA ASP A 66 -5.96 -4.10 -9.27
C ASP A 66 -4.90 -3.70 -8.25
N HIS A 67 -3.68 -4.16 -8.47
CA HIS A 67 -2.56 -3.89 -7.57
C HIS A 67 -2.18 -2.42 -7.55
N VAL A 68 -1.87 -1.92 -6.36
CA VAL A 68 -1.14 -0.66 -6.17
C VAL A 68 0.33 -1.03 -6.01
N TYR A 69 1.20 -0.38 -6.77
CA TYR A 69 2.63 -0.69 -6.84
C TYR A 69 3.44 0.35 -6.07
N PHE A 70 4.33 -0.14 -5.21
CA PHE A 70 5.24 0.69 -4.42
C PHE A 70 6.68 0.39 -4.83
N ALA A 71 7.47 1.41 -5.13
CA ALA A 71 8.91 1.25 -5.28
C ALA A 71 9.57 1.48 -3.94
N VAL A 72 10.41 0.54 -3.51
CA VAL A 72 11.07 0.59 -2.20
C VAL A 72 12.57 0.35 -2.35
N GLU A 73 13.37 0.98 -1.48
CA GLU A 73 14.83 0.87 -1.55
C GLU A 73 15.34 -0.45 -0.97
N ASP A 74 14.69 -0.98 0.06
CA ASP A 74 15.10 -2.22 0.72
C ASP A 74 13.95 -3.23 0.65
N LEU A 75 13.86 -3.92 -0.48
CA LEU A 75 12.77 -4.84 -0.76
C LEU A 75 12.74 -6.01 0.23
N GLU A 76 13.90 -6.54 0.61
CA GLU A 76 13.98 -7.65 1.57
C GLU A 76 13.42 -7.24 2.93
N ARG A 77 13.71 -6.03 3.38
CA ARG A 77 13.19 -5.52 4.65
C ARG A 77 11.68 -5.36 4.58
N VAL A 78 11.15 -4.80 3.49
CA VAL A 78 9.71 -4.65 3.31
C VAL A 78 9.02 -6.00 3.28
N PHE A 79 9.63 -7.01 2.66
CA PHE A 79 9.10 -8.38 2.65
C PHE A 79 9.00 -8.93 4.07
N GLN A 80 10.04 -8.75 4.90
CA GLN A 80 10.01 -9.17 6.30
C GLN A 80 8.95 -8.44 7.10
N GLN A 81 8.81 -7.13 6.91
CA GLN A 81 7.79 -6.34 7.58
C GLN A 81 6.39 -6.78 7.18
N ALA A 82 6.15 -7.02 5.89
CA ALA A 82 4.86 -7.51 5.39
C ALA A 82 4.51 -8.87 5.98
N MET A 83 5.51 -9.74 6.11
CA MET A 83 5.33 -11.07 6.71
C MET A 83 4.80 -10.98 8.14
N HIS A 84 5.25 -10.00 8.92
CA HIS A 84 4.86 -9.84 10.32
C HIS A 84 3.67 -8.92 10.53
N ALA A 85 3.31 -8.11 9.54
CA ALA A 85 2.30 -7.05 9.71
C ALA A 85 0.86 -7.51 9.51
N GLY A 86 0.63 -8.73 9.04
CA GLY A 86 -0.72 -9.30 8.93
C GLY A 86 -1.35 -9.22 7.56
N CYS A 87 -0.58 -9.42 6.50
CA CYS A 87 -1.14 -9.58 5.15
C CYS A 87 -2.17 -10.71 5.14
N SER A 88 -3.28 -10.49 4.42
CA SER A 88 -4.26 -11.57 4.22
C SER A 88 -3.74 -12.61 3.22
N LEU A 89 -2.81 -12.23 2.38
CA LEU A 89 -2.09 -13.11 1.47
C LEU A 89 -0.71 -12.51 1.22
N LEU A 90 0.32 -13.36 1.22
CA LEU A 90 1.69 -12.94 0.91
C LEU A 90 2.25 -13.88 -0.14
N GLY A 91 2.79 -13.35 -1.23
CA GLY A 91 3.51 -14.12 -2.23
C GLY A 91 4.70 -14.84 -1.57
N PRO A 92 5.03 -16.06 -2.00
CA PRO A 92 5.97 -16.91 -1.26
C PRO A 92 7.39 -16.36 -1.22
N LYS A 93 7.77 -15.55 -2.20
CA LYS A 93 9.13 -15.03 -2.31
C LYS A 93 9.22 -13.82 -3.22
N ILE A 94 10.33 -13.10 -3.11
CA ILE A 94 10.72 -12.07 -4.07
C ILE A 94 11.18 -12.77 -5.35
N GLU A 95 10.75 -12.27 -6.51
CA GLU A 95 11.12 -12.82 -7.81
C GLU A 95 11.49 -11.70 -8.79
N THR A 96 12.39 -12.03 -9.72
CA THR A 96 12.66 -11.16 -10.87
C THR A 96 11.66 -11.49 -11.95
N ARG A 97 10.90 -10.49 -12.40
CA ARG A 97 9.84 -10.65 -13.38
C ARG A 97 10.41 -10.60 -14.81
N PRO A 98 9.67 -11.14 -15.80
CA PRO A 98 10.15 -11.12 -17.19
C PRO A 98 10.45 -9.71 -17.73
N TRP A 99 9.78 -8.68 -17.21
CA TRP A 99 10.02 -7.30 -17.61
C TRP A 99 11.13 -6.60 -16.81
N GLY A 100 11.87 -7.35 -15.98
CA GLY A 100 13.08 -6.88 -15.32
C GLY A 100 12.90 -6.39 -13.89
N GLU A 101 11.68 -6.18 -13.44
CA GLU A 101 11.41 -5.74 -12.09
C GLU A 101 11.58 -6.88 -11.10
N ARG A 102 12.15 -6.56 -9.94
CA ARG A 102 12.29 -7.49 -8.84
C ARG A 102 11.24 -7.10 -7.80
N SER A 103 10.33 -8.02 -7.45
CA SER A 103 9.13 -7.68 -6.68
C SER A 103 8.55 -8.86 -5.90
N PHE A 104 7.61 -8.54 -5.01
CA PHE A 104 6.70 -9.53 -4.44
C PHE A 104 5.28 -8.97 -4.40
N TYR A 105 4.31 -9.87 -4.49
CA TYR A 105 2.89 -9.55 -4.43
C TYR A 105 2.33 -9.90 -3.06
N ALA A 106 1.34 -9.14 -2.61
CA ALA A 106 0.66 -9.38 -1.35
C ALA A 106 -0.78 -8.87 -1.43
N ARG A 107 -1.58 -9.22 -0.43
CA ARG A 107 -2.85 -8.55 -0.15
C ARG A 107 -2.79 -8.00 1.26
N ASP A 108 -3.26 -6.79 1.44
CA ASP A 108 -3.29 -6.18 2.76
C ASP A 108 -4.35 -6.86 3.65
N PRO A 109 -4.50 -6.49 4.93
CA PRO A 109 -5.47 -7.14 5.81
C PRO A 109 -6.91 -7.09 5.33
N PHE A 110 -7.23 -6.18 4.39
CA PHE A 110 -8.59 -5.96 3.86
C PHE A 110 -8.76 -6.55 2.47
N GLY A 111 -7.75 -7.25 1.96
CA GLY A 111 -7.81 -7.87 0.64
C GLY A 111 -7.37 -6.98 -0.51
N ASN A 112 -6.90 -5.75 -0.26
CA ASN A 112 -6.38 -4.91 -1.34
C ASN A 112 -5.10 -5.52 -1.91
N PRO A 113 -5.03 -5.75 -3.23
CA PRO A 113 -3.81 -6.26 -3.84
C PRO A 113 -2.75 -5.17 -3.89
N ILE A 114 -1.55 -5.50 -3.44
CA ILE A 114 -0.40 -4.59 -3.41
C ILE A 114 0.84 -5.32 -3.92
N CYS A 115 1.77 -4.55 -4.48
CA CYS A 115 3.02 -5.08 -5.00
C CYS A 115 4.16 -4.14 -4.59
N PHE A 116 5.24 -4.70 -4.10
CA PHE A 116 6.44 -3.93 -3.75
C PHE A 116 7.55 -4.29 -4.72
N VAL A 117 8.15 -3.26 -5.32
CA VAL A 117 9.15 -3.38 -6.36
C VAL A 117 10.46 -2.78 -5.86
N ASP A 118 11.57 -3.45 -6.12
CA ASP A 118 12.90 -2.93 -5.84
C ASP A 118 13.12 -1.66 -6.67
N ALA A 119 13.34 -0.53 -5.98
CA ALA A 119 13.47 0.77 -6.63
C ALA A 119 14.59 0.82 -7.67
N SER A 120 15.64 -0.02 -7.52
CA SER A 120 16.73 -0.08 -8.48
C SER A 120 16.33 -0.75 -9.81
N THR A 121 15.18 -1.40 -9.85
CA THR A 121 14.70 -2.18 -11.00
C THR A 121 13.47 -1.60 -11.67
N VAL A 122 12.99 -0.43 -11.22
CA VAL A 122 11.75 0.15 -11.75
C VAL A 122 11.94 0.65 -13.18
N PHE A 123 10.81 0.73 -13.89
CA PHE A 123 10.76 1.31 -15.22
C PHE A 123 11.17 2.79 -15.17
N LYS A 124 12.08 3.19 -16.06
CA LYS A 124 12.62 4.55 -16.08
C LYS A 124 12.31 5.33 -17.37
N GLY A 125 11.44 4.79 -18.19
CA GLY A 125 11.07 5.43 -19.46
C GLY A 125 11.84 4.86 -20.65
#